data_954fcd8465819f72a7c6e88c6992f0f3
#
_entry.id   954fcd8465819f72a7c6e88c6992f0f3
#
_cell.length_a   1.000
_cell.length_b   1.000
_cell.length_c   1.000
_cell.angle_alpha   90.00
_cell.angle_beta   90.00
_cell.angle_gamma   90.00
#
_symmetry.space_group_name_H-M   'P 1'
#
loop_
_entity.id
_entity.type
_entity.pdbx_description
1 polymer ?
#
loop_
_entity_poly.entity_id
_entity_poly.type
_entity_poly.pdbx_seq_one_letter_code
_entity_poly.pdbx_strand_id
1 'polypeptide(L)'
;MATLRREIPVANGAASVWQKLRDFGAVHTKVAPGFLTDLKMDKGDRILTFFNGMVARERLISSDDETCRLVYSVVEGQASHYNAAVQVFPEGDGSRVIWTIDLLPNELAPAIGGMMDEAVKVMRKTLAS
;
A
#
# COMPACT_ATOMS: atom_id res chain seq x y z
N MET A 1 -11.30 -11.21 -12.83
CA MET A 1 -10.46 -10.24 -12.09
C MET A 1 -9.81 -10.96 -10.91
N ALA A 2 -8.52 -10.78 -10.75
CA ALA A 2 -7.81 -11.39 -9.61
C ALA A 2 -7.91 -10.48 -8.40
N THR A 3 -8.08 -11.08 -7.21
CA THR A 3 -8.07 -10.38 -5.93
C THR A 3 -6.96 -10.95 -5.06
N LEU A 4 -6.07 -10.09 -4.62
CA LEU A 4 -4.98 -10.43 -3.71
C LEU A 4 -5.24 -9.74 -2.37
N ARG A 5 -5.01 -10.47 -1.27
CA ARG A 5 -5.23 -9.96 0.07
C ARG A 5 -4.08 -10.35 0.98
N ARG A 6 -3.61 -9.37 1.77
CA ARG A 6 -2.57 -9.61 2.80
C ARG A 6 -3.02 -8.97 4.10
N GLU A 7 -2.78 -9.66 5.21
CA GLU A 7 -3.04 -9.14 6.55
C GLU A 7 -1.71 -8.97 7.26
N ILE A 8 -1.52 -7.80 7.88
CA ILE A 8 -0.27 -7.45 8.51
C ILE A 8 -0.55 -7.10 9.97
N PRO A 9 -0.23 -7.98 10.91
CA PRO A 9 -0.30 -7.61 12.33
C PRO A 9 0.84 -6.64 12.66
N VAL A 10 0.51 -5.59 13.40
CA VAL A 10 1.46 -4.52 13.77
C VAL A 10 1.37 -4.30 15.27
N ALA A 11 2.54 -4.17 15.93
CA ALA A 11 2.59 -3.99 17.38
C ALA A 11 2.04 -2.64 17.84
N ASN A 12 2.08 -1.61 16.99
CA ASN A 12 1.56 -0.28 17.31
C ASN A 12 0.03 -0.22 17.16
N GLY A 13 -0.59 0.68 17.90
CA GLY A 13 -2.04 0.89 17.85
C GLY A 13 -2.51 1.48 16.51
N ALA A 14 -3.80 1.31 16.23
CA ALA A 14 -4.41 1.68 14.95
C ALA A 14 -4.22 3.16 14.59
N ALA A 15 -4.36 4.07 15.55
CA ALA A 15 -4.21 5.50 15.30
C ALA A 15 -2.80 5.85 14.81
N SER A 16 -1.77 5.28 15.46
CA SER A 16 -0.37 5.50 15.09
C SER A 16 -0.06 4.95 13.69
N VAL A 17 -0.55 3.76 13.40
CA VAL A 17 -0.34 3.10 12.10
C VAL A 17 -1.07 3.87 10.99
N TRP A 18 -2.30 4.31 11.26
CA TRP A 18 -3.08 5.08 10.28
C TRP A 18 -2.40 6.42 9.94
N GLN A 19 -1.80 7.09 10.91
CA GLN A 19 -1.11 8.36 10.65
C GLN A 19 0.01 8.19 9.61
N LYS A 20 0.68 7.05 9.61
CA LYS A 20 1.72 6.75 8.61
C LYS A 20 1.11 6.40 7.26
N LEU A 21 0.11 5.53 7.23
CA LEU A 21 -0.51 5.06 6.00
C LEU A 21 -1.27 6.16 5.25
N ARG A 22 -1.92 7.07 5.98
CA ARG A 22 -2.70 8.14 5.36
C ARG A 22 -1.85 9.17 4.63
N ASP A 23 -0.56 9.24 4.91
CA ASP A 23 0.34 10.20 4.28
C ASP A 23 0.74 9.71 2.89
N PHE A 24 -0.10 10.01 1.93
CA PHE A 24 -0.03 9.49 0.56
C PHE A 24 1.30 9.83 -0.14
N GLY A 25 1.85 11.00 0.13
CA GLY A 25 3.11 11.47 -0.46
C GLY A 25 4.37 10.98 0.25
N ALA A 26 4.24 10.19 1.32
CA ALA A 26 5.38 9.75 2.12
C ALA A 26 5.41 8.23 2.35
N VAL A 27 4.72 7.46 1.52
CA VAL A 27 4.66 6.00 1.65
C VAL A 27 6.05 5.34 1.54
N HIS A 28 6.94 5.95 0.76
CA HIS A 28 8.30 5.43 0.55
C HIS A 28 9.21 5.60 1.77
N THR A 29 8.85 6.46 2.71
CA THR A 29 9.64 6.67 3.93
C THR A 29 8.93 6.20 5.19
N LYS A 30 7.60 6.37 5.24
CA LYS A 30 6.82 6.07 6.46
C LYS A 30 6.25 4.65 6.48
N VAL A 31 6.16 3.99 5.34
CA VAL A 31 5.48 2.69 5.23
C VAL A 31 6.40 1.61 4.68
N ALA A 32 7.07 1.85 3.55
CA ALA A 32 7.82 0.80 2.85
C ALA A 32 9.20 1.29 2.37
N PRO A 33 10.07 1.79 3.26
CA PRO A 33 11.40 2.24 2.87
C PRO A 33 12.25 1.09 2.33
N GLY A 34 12.95 1.34 1.22
CA GLY A 34 13.77 0.32 0.56
C GLY A 34 13.01 -0.53 -0.44
N PHE A 35 11.78 -0.93 -0.16
CA PHE A 35 10.87 -1.53 -1.13
C PHE A 35 10.49 -0.49 -2.19
N LEU A 36 10.20 0.72 -1.74
CA LEU A 36 10.03 1.90 -2.60
C LEU A 36 11.26 2.79 -2.42
N THR A 37 11.90 3.15 -3.53
CA THR A 37 13.17 3.89 -3.50
C THR A 37 13.00 5.38 -3.80
N ASP A 38 11.89 5.77 -4.44
CA ASP A 38 11.59 7.17 -4.74
C ASP A 38 10.11 7.40 -4.89
N LEU A 39 9.69 8.64 -4.65
CA LEU A 39 8.32 9.09 -4.84
C LEU A 39 8.32 10.54 -5.31
N LYS A 40 7.54 10.81 -6.35
CA LYS A 40 7.29 12.16 -6.85
C LYS A 40 5.80 12.40 -6.87
N MET A 41 5.36 13.56 -6.39
CA MET A 41 3.98 13.98 -6.53
C MET A 41 3.80 14.75 -7.84
N ASP A 42 2.76 14.41 -8.59
CA ASP A 42 2.42 15.09 -9.84
C ASP A 42 0.90 15.14 -9.99
N LYS A 43 0.34 16.35 -9.96
CA LYS A 43 -1.11 16.60 -10.12
C LYS A 43 -1.98 15.77 -9.17
N GLY A 44 -1.52 15.59 -7.94
CA GLY A 44 -2.22 14.81 -6.92
C GLY A 44 -1.94 13.31 -6.96
N ASP A 45 -1.34 12.81 -8.02
CA ASP A 45 -0.90 11.41 -8.12
C ASP A 45 0.49 11.27 -7.52
N ARG A 46 0.83 10.06 -7.04
CA ARG A 46 2.20 9.73 -6.66
C ARG A 46 2.82 8.83 -7.71
N ILE A 47 4.05 9.15 -8.10
CA ILE A 47 4.83 8.33 -9.02
C ILE A 47 5.87 7.62 -8.19
N LEU A 48 5.76 6.29 -8.11
CA LEU A 48 6.61 5.45 -7.28
C LEU A 48 7.66 4.73 -8.11
N THR A 49 8.88 4.69 -7.59
CA THR A 49 9.93 3.82 -8.10
C THR A 49 10.14 2.70 -7.09
N PHE A 50 10.10 1.46 -7.56
CA PHE A 50 10.27 0.26 -6.74
C PHE A 50 11.74 -0.16 -6.71
N PHE A 51 12.07 -1.04 -5.76
CA PHE A 51 13.44 -1.53 -5.57
C PHE A 51 14.06 -2.15 -6.84
N ASN A 52 13.22 -2.70 -7.72
CA ASN A 52 13.64 -3.33 -8.97
C ASN A 52 13.66 -2.37 -10.18
N GLY A 53 13.47 -1.08 -9.95
CA GLY A 53 13.45 -0.05 -10.99
C GLY A 53 12.13 0.15 -11.69
N MET A 54 11.12 -0.68 -11.40
CA MET A 54 9.77 -0.47 -11.95
C MET A 54 9.19 0.83 -11.43
N VAL A 55 8.37 1.47 -12.26
CA VAL A 55 7.70 2.73 -11.93
C VAL A 55 6.19 2.55 -12.10
N ALA A 56 5.41 3.08 -11.17
CA ALA A 56 3.97 3.09 -11.26
C ALA A 56 3.43 4.47 -10.86
N ARG A 57 2.35 4.87 -11.53
CA ARG A 57 1.62 6.08 -11.18
C ARG A 57 0.35 5.68 -10.45
N GLU A 58 0.18 6.17 -9.22
CA GLU A 58 -0.94 5.83 -8.36
C GLU A 58 -1.77 7.06 -8.04
N ARG A 59 -3.07 6.92 -8.15
CA ARG A 59 -4.05 7.98 -7.89
C ARG A 59 -4.80 7.69 -6.61
N LEU A 60 -4.90 8.70 -5.74
CA LEU A 60 -5.72 8.61 -4.54
C LEU A 60 -7.19 8.64 -4.92
N ILE A 61 -7.94 7.62 -4.52
CA ILE A 61 -9.37 7.52 -4.75
C ILE A 61 -10.15 7.95 -3.52
N SER A 62 -9.75 7.50 -2.34
CA SER A 62 -10.45 7.80 -1.09
C SER A 62 -9.49 7.70 0.09
N SER A 63 -9.65 8.60 1.05
CA SER A 63 -8.95 8.52 2.34
C SER A 63 -9.95 8.90 3.42
N ASP A 64 -10.27 7.95 4.31
CA ASP A 64 -11.30 8.10 5.33
C ASP A 64 -10.70 7.88 6.71
N ASP A 65 -10.61 8.95 7.50
CA ASP A 65 -10.06 8.89 8.86
C ASP A 65 -10.96 8.12 9.83
N GLU A 66 -12.28 8.11 9.62
CA GLU A 66 -13.21 7.39 10.51
C GLU A 66 -13.00 5.87 10.44
N THR A 67 -12.84 5.34 9.24
CA THR A 67 -12.64 3.90 9.02
C THR A 67 -11.17 3.53 8.91
N CYS A 68 -10.25 4.51 8.92
CA CYS A 68 -8.83 4.31 8.73
C CYS A 68 -8.54 3.54 7.43
N ARG A 69 -9.15 3.98 6.35
CA ARG A 69 -9.13 3.30 5.06
C ARG A 69 -8.66 4.23 3.94
N LEU A 70 -7.71 3.77 3.16
CA LEU A 70 -7.18 4.49 2.01
C LEU A 70 -7.32 3.62 0.78
N VAL A 71 -7.85 4.20 -0.31
CA VAL A 71 -8.04 3.53 -1.60
C VAL A 71 -7.25 4.27 -2.66
N TYR A 72 -6.53 3.54 -3.48
CA TYR A 72 -5.79 4.10 -4.60
C TYR A 72 -5.89 3.19 -5.82
N SER A 73 -5.61 3.75 -7.01
CA SER A 73 -5.56 2.96 -8.23
C SER A 73 -4.26 3.23 -8.97
N VAL A 74 -3.75 2.22 -9.66
CA VAL A 74 -2.62 2.39 -10.59
C VAL A 74 -3.20 2.83 -11.92
N VAL A 75 -2.80 4.01 -12.39
CA VAL A 75 -3.31 4.62 -13.63
C VAL A 75 -2.32 4.54 -14.79
N GLU A 76 -1.06 4.24 -14.50
CA GLU A 76 -0.05 3.92 -15.50
C GLU A 76 0.81 2.78 -14.98
N GLY A 77 0.91 1.71 -15.74
CA GLY A 77 1.62 0.49 -15.42
C GLY A 77 1.20 -0.63 -16.35
N GLN A 78 1.52 -1.86 -15.99
CA GLN A 78 1.23 -3.05 -16.81
C GLN A 78 -0.24 -3.49 -16.72
N ALA A 79 -0.93 -3.12 -15.65
CA ALA A 79 -2.32 -3.55 -15.43
C ALA A 79 -3.29 -2.70 -16.22
N SER A 80 -4.31 -3.33 -16.79
CA SER A 80 -5.44 -2.63 -17.41
C SER A 80 -6.44 -2.15 -16.35
N HIS A 81 -6.44 -2.79 -15.18
CA HIS A 81 -7.18 -2.35 -14.01
C HIS A 81 -6.35 -2.69 -12.76
N TYR A 82 -6.27 -1.76 -11.82
CA TYR A 82 -5.56 -2.00 -10.57
C TYR A 82 -6.15 -1.05 -9.53
N ASN A 83 -6.88 -1.61 -8.59
CA ASN A 83 -7.47 -0.86 -7.49
C ASN A 83 -7.05 -1.51 -6.18
N ALA A 84 -6.61 -0.71 -5.23
CA ALA A 84 -6.11 -1.21 -3.96
C ALA A 84 -6.77 -0.49 -2.80
N ALA A 85 -6.97 -1.22 -1.70
CA ALA A 85 -7.44 -0.65 -0.45
C ALA A 85 -6.54 -1.13 0.68
N VAL A 86 -6.18 -0.22 1.58
CA VAL A 86 -5.50 -0.53 2.81
C VAL A 86 -6.32 0.03 3.97
N GLN A 87 -6.60 -0.82 4.96
CA GLN A 87 -7.42 -0.43 6.11
C GLN A 87 -6.79 -0.92 7.40
N VAL A 88 -6.85 -0.09 8.43
CA VAL A 88 -6.28 -0.40 9.74
C VAL A 88 -7.40 -0.69 10.73
N PHE A 89 -7.27 -1.81 11.44
CA PHE A 89 -8.20 -2.21 12.49
C PHE A 89 -7.46 -2.32 13.82
N PRO A 90 -8.06 -1.83 14.92
CA PRO A 90 -7.49 -2.10 16.24
C PRO A 90 -7.56 -3.60 16.56
N GLU A 91 -6.53 -4.13 17.21
CA GLU A 91 -6.47 -5.53 17.61
C GLU A 91 -5.65 -5.64 18.89
N GLY A 92 -6.32 -5.83 20.03
CA GLY A 92 -5.64 -5.80 21.32
C GLY A 92 -4.96 -4.46 21.55
N ASP A 93 -3.69 -4.49 21.94
CA ASP A 93 -2.86 -3.30 22.12
C ASP A 93 -2.21 -2.83 20.82
N GLY A 94 -2.30 -3.63 19.76
CA GLY A 94 -1.75 -3.33 18.45
C GLY A 94 -2.82 -3.07 17.42
N SER A 95 -2.51 -3.40 16.19
CA SER A 95 -3.41 -3.23 15.06
C SER A 95 -3.20 -4.32 14.01
N ARG A 96 -4.15 -4.41 13.10
CA ARG A 96 -4.08 -5.27 11.92
C ARG A 96 -4.35 -4.43 10.68
N VAL A 97 -3.43 -4.47 9.75
CA VAL A 97 -3.59 -3.81 8.44
C VAL A 97 -4.06 -4.86 7.43
N ILE A 98 -5.13 -4.56 6.72
CA ILE A 98 -5.64 -5.41 5.64
C ILE A 98 -5.42 -4.67 4.32
N TRP A 99 -4.66 -5.29 3.44
CA TRP A 99 -4.30 -4.75 2.13
C TRP A 99 -4.86 -5.65 1.05
N THR A 100 -5.72 -5.08 0.20
CA THR A 100 -6.40 -5.81 -0.87
C THR A 100 -6.14 -5.14 -2.20
N ILE A 101 -5.83 -5.92 -3.23
CA ILE A 101 -5.65 -5.44 -4.59
C ILE A 101 -6.55 -6.24 -5.52
N ASP A 102 -7.35 -5.54 -6.33
CA ASP A 102 -8.11 -6.11 -7.43
C ASP A 102 -7.47 -5.69 -8.73
N LEU A 103 -7.18 -6.63 -9.63
CA LEU A 103 -6.43 -6.31 -10.84
C LEU A 103 -6.84 -7.14 -12.05
N LEU A 104 -6.53 -6.58 -13.22
CA LEU A 104 -6.60 -7.21 -14.55
C LEU A 104 -5.32 -6.84 -15.31
N PRO A 105 -4.77 -7.68 -16.17
CA PRO A 105 -5.18 -9.07 -16.40
C PRO A 105 -4.76 -10.00 -15.26
N ASN A 106 -5.45 -11.13 -15.15
CA ASN A 106 -5.22 -12.10 -14.06
C ASN A 106 -3.78 -12.64 -14.04
N GLU A 107 -3.12 -12.69 -15.18
CA GLU A 107 -1.75 -13.17 -15.32
C GLU A 107 -0.72 -12.39 -14.50
N LEU A 108 -1.06 -11.16 -14.12
CA LEU A 108 -0.19 -10.33 -13.27
C LEU A 108 -0.23 -10.73 -11.79
N ALA A 109 -1.22 -11.51 -11.38
CA ALA A 109 -1.43 -11.82 -9.97
C ALA A 109 -0.21 -12.49 -9.28
N PRO A 110 0.48 -13.47 -9.87
CA PRO A 110 1.66 -14.05 -9.22
C PRO A 110 2.76 -13.04 -8.97
N ALA A 111 3.08 -12.19 -9.94
CA ALA A 111 4.13 -11.18 -9.81
C ALA A 111 3.75 -10.11 -8.77
N ILE A 112 2.53 -9.61 -8.82
CA ILE A 112 2.04 -8.60 -7.87
C ILE A 112 1.95 -9.19 -6.46
N GLY A 113 1.48 -10.44 -6.32
CA GLY A 113 1.45 -11.13 -5.03
C GLY A 113 2.84 -11.30 -4.41
N GLY A 114 3.83 -11.63 -5.23
CA GLY A 114 5.22 -11.69 -4.79
C GLY A 114 5.75 -10.33 -4.32
N MET A 115 5.40 -9.26 -5.02
CA MET A 115 5.74 -7.89 -4.62
C MET A 115 5.06 -7.53 -3.29
N MET A 116 3.79 -7.87 -3.12
CA MET A 116 3.08 -7.65 -1.86
C MET A 116 3.78 -8.35 -0.70
N ASP A 117 4.20 -9.59 -0.89
CA ASP A 117 4.88 -10.36 0.15
C ASP A 117 6.20 -9.71 0.59
N GLU A 118 6.95 -9.16 -0.36
CA GLU A 118 8.18 -8.41 -0.04
C GLU A 118 7.85 -7.10 0.68
N ALA A 119 6.82 -6.38 0.23
CA ALA A 119 6.38 -5.14 0.86
C ALA A 119 5.93 -5.39 2.30
N VAL A 120 5.19 -6.46 2.56
CA VAL A 120 4.67 -6.81 3.89
C VAL A 120 5.79 -6.94 4.91
N LYS A 121 6.91 -7.54 4.55
CA LYS A 121 8.08 -7.67 5.45
C LYS A 121 8.58 -6.31 5.92
N VAL A 122 8.67 -5.37 5.01
CA VAL A 122 9.15 -4.00 5.29
C VAL A 122 8.09 -3.21 6.06
N MET A 123 6.84 -3.29 5.64
CA MET A 123 5.71 -2.58 6.27
C MET A 123 5.54 -2.98 7.73
N ARG A 124 5.61 -4.27 8.02
CA ARG A 124 5.47 -4.80 9.38
C ARG A 124 6.47 -4.16 10.34
N LYS A 125 7.72 -4.04 9.91
CA LYS A 125 8.80 -3.45 10.68
C LYS A 125 8.64 -1.94 10.83
N THR A 126 8.37 -1.26 9.72
CA THR A 126 8.32 0.20 9.66
C THR A 126 7.10 0.76 10.38
N LEU A 127 5.94 0.09 10.25
CA LEU A 127 4.72 0.53 10.90
C LEU A 127 4.76 0.32 12.42
N ALA A 128 5.61 -0.59 12.88
CA ALA A 128 5.80 -0.85 14.31
C ALA A 128 6.79 0.10 14.98
N SER A 129 7.52 0.90 14.23
CA SER A 129 8.55 1.80 14.76
C SER A 129 8.01 3.14 15.25
#